data_7926843f5e02177f0397dfc415c93fb1
#
_entry.id   7926843f5e02177f0397dfc415c93fb1
#
_cell.length_a   1.000
_cell.length_b   1.000
_cell.length_c   1.000
_cell.angle_alpha   90.00
_cell.angle_beta   90.00
_cell.angle_gamma   90.00
#
_symmetry.space_group_name_H-M   'P 1'
#
loop_
_entity.id
_entity.type
_entity.pdbx_description
1 polymer ?
#
loop_
_entity_poly.entity_id
_entity_poly.type
_entity_poly.pdbx_seq_one_letter_code
_entity_poly.pdbx_strand_id
1 'polypeptide(L)'
;MDKDLKPVTTMPTNSTVGMGEFVEDTASGRKPTATLDGDDEKHSEELGSPPLGIVYSSKEDARVRWKLDLILLPLMACTYILNYMDKVALSEASIFGIKEDLNLVGQQYSWSSSIFYLGYLVWQYPSSLLMQKLPIGRYFGVMIFLWGLTACTTAFTKDFATLCVNRVFLGVFESCMSPILTILISQYWTREEQPLRTSLWWSASAVGAFMADAITYGLSGKDHSGSKYAVWQVIYLVFGPMTMFWGVVVFFGVPASPLAAWFFSKRERDIATDRVLKNHTGIKNTEYKWNQVRECLMDPQPWILAIHAFLQCLQGGGLTSFSKIVLTQTLGYSSRQATLMGMPSNTIHLVSVVFAGWFCTRFKNTRCYVMIATNVIVLIGAVLVDNLPQSNHKGRLASFYIIYVNTVPFGLGMSMLSSNIAGFTKKSTASVMMFLGYCLGQFTGPQFFITHEAPQFQTAFKGFYSSVSAMIGLEIILL
;
A
#
# COMPACT_ATOMS: atom_id res chain seq x y z
N MET A 1 -50.84 -4.67 52.11
CA MET A 1 -49.72 -5.17 52.86
C MET A 1 -48.52 -4.71 52.13
N ASP A 2 -48.08 -3.59 52.31
CA ASP A 2 -47.34 -2.92 53.38
C ASP A 2 -45.85 -3.31 53.39
N LYS A 3 -45.03 -2.24 53.08
CA LYS A 3 -43.71 -1.89 53.64
C LYS A 3 -42.52 -2.73 53.15
N ASP A 4 -41.39 -2.21 52.69
CA ASP A 4 -40.60 -1.11 53.27
C ASP A 4 -39.62 -0.50 52.23
N LEU A 5 -39.69 0.80 52.12
CA LEU A 5 -38.72 1.74 51.55
C LEU A 5 -37.62 2.01 52.61
N LYS A 6 -36.33 2.02 52.23
CA LYS A 6 -35.26 2.72 52.97
C LYS A 6 -34.38 3.56 52.05
N PRO A 7 -33.76 4.65 52.57
CA PRO A 7 -33.62 5.90 51.86
C PRO A 7 -32.23 6.19 51.25
N VAL A 8 -32.26 7.10 50.26
CA VAL A 8 -31.15 7.82 49.64
C VAL A 8 -30.34 8.61 50.67
N THR A 9 -29.02 8.44 50.66
CA THR A 9 -28.08 9.28 51.44
C THR A 9 -27.51 10.36 50.51
N THR A 10 -27.79 11.57 50.88
CA THR A 10 -27.37 12.86 50.27
C THR A 10 -25.88 13.10 50.46
N MET A 11 -25.25 13.67 49.42
CA MET A 11 -23.93 14.32 49.46
C MET A 11 -23.96 15.64 50.28
N PRO A 12 -22.86 16.00 50.92
CA PRO A 12 -22.70 17.37 51.40
C PRO A 12 -22.00 18.24 50.38
N THR A 13 -22.61 19.40 50.09
CA THR A 13 -22.03 20.58 49.52
C THR A 13 -21.25 21.33 50.59
N ASN A 14 -20.06 21.83 50.26
CA ASN A 14 -19.52 23.17 50.49
C ASN A 14 -18.00 23.19 50.65
N SER A 15 -17.33 23.95 49.78
CA SER A 15 -16.38 24.95 50.26
C SER A 15 -16.11 25.98 49.15
N THR A 16 -16.62 27.14 49.36
CA THR A 16 -16.31 28.44 48.82
C THR A 16 -14.86 28.82 49.13
N VAL A 17 -14.10 29.22 48.10
CA VAL A 17 -12.88 30.03 48.26
C VAL A 17 -12.90 31.15 47.25
N GLY A 18 -13.03 32.29 47.70
CA GLY A 18 -12.55 33.62 47.66
C GLY A 18 -12.22 34.22 46.29
N MET A 19 -13.05 35.20 45.85
CA MET A 19 -12.70 36.27 44.90
C MET A 19 -11.58 37.09 45.45
N GLY A 20 -10.44 37.18 44.75
CA GLY A 20 -9.39 38.17 44.97
C GLY A 20 -9.49 39.26 43.89
N GLU A 21 -9.57 40.50 44.34
CA GLU A 21 -9.73 41.75 43.64
C GLU A 21 -8.66 41.96 42.54
N PHE A 22 -9.11 42.41 41.37
CA PHE A 22 -8.25 43.05 40.37
C PHE A 22 -8.02 44.52 40.78
N VAL A 23 -6.76 44.86 41.06
CA VAL A 23 -6.31 46.22 41.10
C VAL A 23 -5.69 46.56 39.75
N GLU A 24 -6.28 47.55 39.09
CA GLU A 24 -5.66 48.27 37.97
C GLU A 24 -4.44 49.05 38.48
N ASP A 25 -3.31 48.84 37.83
CA ASP A 25 -2.22 49.80 37.88
C ASP A 25 -1.69 50.13 36.49
N THR A 26 -1.84 51.37 36.15
CA THR A 26 -1.48 51.99 34.88
C THR A 26 0.00 52.43 34.88
N ALA A 27 0.58 52.31 33.68
CA ALA A 27 1.74 53.03 33.17
C ALA A 27 3.14 52.64 33.65
N SER A 28 3.89 52.01 32.72
CA SER A 28 5.19 52.59 32.30
C SER A 28 5.81 51.73 31.19
N GLY A 29 6.10 52.32 30.04
CA GLY A 29 6.74 51.70 28.90
C GLY A 29 8.18 51.23 29.18
N ARG A 30 8.45 49.95 28.84
CA ARG A 30 9.79 49.46 28.48
C ARG A 30 9.62 48.31 27.50
N LYS A 31 10.05 48.53 26.26
CA LYS A 31 10.31 47.42 25.30
C LYS A 31 11.53 46.64 25.81
N PRO A 32 11.47 45.34 25.92
CA PRO A 32 12.67 44.52 25.99
C PRO A 32 13.10 44.21 24.55
N THR A 33 14.16 44.85 24.08
CA THR A 33 15.00 44.36 22.99
C THR A 33 15.83 43.21 23.54
N ALA A 34 15.35 41.98 23.37
CA ALA A 34 16.18 40.80 23.49
C ALA A 34 16.72 40.50 22.10
N THR A 35 18.00 40.76 21.91
CA THR A 35 18.81 40.21 20.81
C THR A 35 18.89 38.70 21.04
N LEU A 36 18.17 37.91 20.25
CA LEU A 36 18.30 36.47 20.20
C LEU A 36 19.59 36.16 19.45
N ASP A 37 20.48 35.41 20.10
CA ASP A 37 21.69 34.86 19.51
C ASP A 37 21.36 33.92 18.37
N GLY A 38 22.18 33.96 17.27
CA GLY A 38 21.90 33.26 16.01
C GLY A 38 21.95 31.74 16.06
N ASP A 39 22.17 31.13 17.23
CA ASP A 39 22.12 29.68 17.43
C ASP A 39 20.74 29.18 17.84
N ASP A 40 19.88 30.03 18.40
CA ASP A 40 18.50 29.70 18.74
C ASP A 40 17.56 29.72 17.52
N GLU A 41 17.91 30.45 16.45
CA GLU A 41 17.11 30.47 15.21
C GLU A 41 17.22 29.14 14.45
N LYS A 42 18.35 28.43 14.50
CA LYS A 42 18.52 27.10 13.88
C LYS A 42 17.86 25.98 14.65
N HIS A 43 17.68 26.13 15.97
CA HIS A 43 17.00 25.13 16.80
C HIS A 43 15.47 25.29 16.77
N SER A 44 14.95 26.47 16.43
CA SER A 44 13.51 26.71 16.30
C SER A 44 12.93 26.20 14.96
N GLU A 45 13.75 25.94 13.95
CA GLU A 45 13.29 25.32 12.70
C GLU A 45 13.04 23.81 12.81
N GLU A 46 13.57 23.12 13.82
CA GLU A 46 13.36 21.68 14.04
C GLU A 46 12.23 21.35 15.02
N LEU A 47 11.79 22.28 15.86
CA LEU A 47 10.61 22.09 16.71
C LEU A 47 9.37 22.61 15.97
N GLY A 48 8.44 21.70 15.67
CA GLY A 48 7.21 22.00 14.95
C GLY A 48 6.57 23.31 15.43
N SER A 49 6.60 24.32 14.57
CA SER A 49 6.02 25.64 14.82
C SER A 49 4.57 25.49 15.26
N PRO A 50 4.10 26.24 16.28
CA PRO A 50 2.69 26.26 16.65
C PRO A 50 1.84 26.67 15.44
N PRO A 51 0.56 26.26 15.36
CA PRO A 51 -0.30 26.65 14.26
C PRO A 51 -0.21 28.15 14.04
N LEU A 52 0.01 28.55 12.77
CA LEU A 52 0.26 29.96 12.41
C LEU A 52 -0.92 30.89 12.77
N GLY A 53 -2.05 30.29 13.18
CA GLY A 53 -3.26 31.05 13.56
C GLY A 53 -3.86 31.86 12.42
N ILE A 54 -3.57 31.43 11.17
CA ILE A 54 -4.02 32.16 9.98
C ILE A 54 -5.52 31.97 9.84
N VAL A 55 -6.24 33.06 9.75
CA VAL A 55 -7.67 33.04 9.40
C VAL A 55 -7.82 32.97 7.89
N TYR A 56 -8.44 31.92 7.40
CA TYR A 56 -8.74 31.71 5.98
C TYR A 56 -10.19 31.27 5.79
N SER A 57 -10.75 31.61 4.63
CA SER A 57 -12.13 31.27 4.29
C SER A 57 -12.26 29.80 3.85
N SER A 58 -13.47 29.25 3.97
CA SER A 58 -13.77 27.91 3.45
C SER A 58 -13.51 27.78 1.94
N LYS A 59 -13.61 28.87 1.18
CA LYS A 59 -13.28 28.89 -0.26
C LYS A 59 -11.78 28.78 -0.52
N GLU A 60 -10.94 29.41 0.31
CA GLU A 60 -9.48 29.30 0.22
C GLU A 60 -9.02 27.89 0.60
N ASP A 61 -9.58 27.33 1.66
CA ASP A 61 -9.35 25.93 2.05
C ASP A 61 -9.68 24.96 0.92
N ALA A 62 -10.87 25.08 0.34
CA ALA A 62 -11.30 24.24 -0.78
C ALA A 62 -10.37 24.39 -1.99
N ARG A 63 -9.88 25.61 -2.28
CA ARG A 63 -8.94 25.83 -3.41
C ARG A 63 -7.60 25.14 -3.20
N VAL A 64 -7.04 25.21 -1.99
CA VAL A 64 -5.80 24.51 -1.64
C VAL A 64 -6.00 23.00 -1.78
N ARG A 65 -7.08 22.45 -1.22
CA ARG A 65 -7.42 21.03 -1.34
C ARG A 65 -7.58 20.57 -2.79
N TRP A 66 -8.30 21.32 -3.63
CA TRP A 66 -8.48 21.00 -5.04
C TRP A 66 -7.15 21.00 -5.81
N LYS A 67 -6.24 21.92 -5.54
CA LYS A 67 -4.91 21.91 -6.15
C LYS A 67 -4.10 20.69 -5.77
N LEU A 68 -4.15 20.27 -4.48
CA LEU A 68 -3.51 19.04 -4.03
C LEU A 68 -4.09 17.82 -4.73
N ASP A 69 -5.42 17.71 -4.77
CA ASP A 69 -6.13 16.59 -5.38
C ASP A 69 -5.91 16.52 -6.92
N LEU A 70 -5.68 17.65 -7.60
CA LEU A 70 -5.44 17.69 -9.03
C LEU A 70 -3.97 17.47 -9.42
N ILE A 71 -3.02 17.74 -8.54
CA ILE A 71 -1.58 17.67 -8.88
C ILE A 71 -0.92 16.48 -8.20
N LEU A 72 -0.98 16.39 -6.86
CA LEU A 72 -0.26 15.34 -6.14
C LEU A 72 -0.95 13.97 -6.22
N LEU A 73 -2.28 13.94 -6.14
CA LEU A 73 -2.99 12.66 -6.17
C LEU A 73 -2.84 11.91 -7.50
N PRO A 74 -2.92 12.55 -8.70
CA PRO A 74 -2.58 11.89 -9.96
C PRO A 74 -1.12 11.46 -10.04
N LEU A 75 -0.16 12.25 -9.52
CA LEU A 75 1.24 11.84 -9.46
C LEU A 75 1.42 10.56 -8.63
N MET A 76 0.76 10.48 -7.49
CA MET A 76 0.77 9.28 -6.64
C MET A 76 0.08 8.09 -7.31
N ALA A 77 -1.09 8.30 -7.90
CA ALA A 77 -1.86 7.27 -8.59
C ALA A 77 -1.09 6.70 -9.80
N CYS A 78 -0.54 7.56 -10.66
CA CYS A 78 0.26 7.13 -11.80
C CYS A 78 1.53 6.37 -11.37
N THR A 79 2.20 6.81 -10.30
CA THR A 79 3.34 6.06 -9.73
C THR A 79 2.90 4.65 -9.33
N TYR A 80 1.75 4.52 -8.69
CA TYR A 80 1.25 3.21 -8.24
C TYR A 80 0.72 2.34 -9.39
N ILE A 81 0.17 2.95 -10.44
CA ILE A 81 -0.16 2.26 -11.71
C ILE A 81 1.09 1.60 -12.27
N LEU A 82 2.18 2.36 -12.46
CA LEU A 82 3.44 1.84 -12.98
C LEU A 82 4.04 0.77 -12.09
N ASN A 83 3.97 0.97 -10.77
CA ASN A 83 4.41 0.00 -9.79
C ASN A 83 3.70 -1.35 -9.94
N TYR A 84 2.39 -1.32 -10.13
CA TYR A 84 1.63 -2.55 -10.26
C TYR A 84 1.77 -3.20 -11.65
N MET A 85 1.96 -2.39 -12.71
CA MET A 85 2.32 -2.89 -14.04
C MET A 85 3.60 -3.72 -13.98
N ASP A 86 4.64 -3.24 -13.29
CA ASP A 86 5.90 -3.97 -13.17
C ASP A 86 5.76 -5.26 -12.33
N LYS A 87 4.97 -5.23 -11.26
CA LYS A 87 4.70 -6.43 -10.44
C LYS A 87 4.07 -7.57 -11.24
N VAL A 88 3.16 -7.27 -12.15
CA VAL A 88 2.52 -8.28 -12.99
C VAL A 88 3.32 -8.62 -14.25
N ALA A 89 4.33 -7.81 -14.62
CA ALA A 89 5.13 -7.99 -15.82
C ALA A 89 5.82 -9.35 -15.89
N LEU A 90 6.27 -9.91 -14.74
CA LEU A 90 6.87 -11.24 -14.71
C LEU A 90 5.86 -12.35 -15.07
N SER A 91 4.62 -12.21 -14.59
CA SER A 91 3.54 -13.14 -14.94
C SER A 91 3.19 -13.04 -16.43
N GLU A 92 3.15 -11.82 -16.99
CA GLU A 92 2.99 -11.64 -18.44
C GLU A 92 4.14 -12.26 -19.21
N ALA A 93 5.39 -11.95 -18.85
CA ALA A 93 6.58 -12.49 -19.50
C ALA A 93 6.62 -14.02 -19.48
N SER A 94 6.07 -14.66 -18.45
CA SER A 94 6.09 -16.12 -18.27
C SER A 94 5.34 -16.89 -19.34
N ILE A 95 4.36 -16.29 -19.99
CA ILE A 95 3.56 -16.88 -21.06
C ILE A 95 4.03 -16.46 -22.45
N PHE A 96 5.04 -15.59 -22.53
CA PHE A 96 5.64 -15.11 -23.78
C PHE A 96 7.13 -15.49 -23.93
N GLY A 97 7.57 -16.59 -23.29
CA GLY A 97 8.83 -17.26 -23.58
C GLY A 97 10.00 -16.96 -22.65
N ILE A 98 9.84 -16.18 -21.57
CA ILE A 98 10.97 -15.90 -20.66
C ILE A 98 11.55 -17.16 -19.99
N LYS A 99 10.72 -18.19 -19.73
CA LYS A 99 11.17 -19.42 -19.10
C LYS A 99 12.05 -20.23 -20.03
N GLU A 100 11.67 -20.30 -21.28
CA GLU A 100 12.35 -21.01 -22.36
C GLU A 100 13.67 -20.31 -22.71
N ASP A 101 13.63 -19.01 -22.94
CA ASP A 101 14.80 -18.19 -23.33
C ASP A 101 15.90 -18.15 -22.25
N LEU A 102 15.50 -18.14 -20.97
CA LEU A 102 16.43 -18.15 -19.84
C LEU A 102 16.73 -19.58 -19.32
N ASN A 103 16.20 -20.63 -19.96
CA ASN A 103 16.34 -22.03 -19.56
C ASN A 103 15.99 -22.26 -18.07
N LEU A 104 14.88 -21.68 -17.60
CA LEU A 104 14.47 -21.82 -16.21
C LEU A 104 13.92 -23.21 -15.93
N VAL A 105 14.57 -23.97 -15.04
CA VAL A 105 14.20 -25.34 -14.70
C VAL A 105 13.62 -25.43 -13.28
N GLY A 106 12.73 -26.37 -13.07
CA GLY A 106 12.12 -26.66 -11.76
C GLY A 106 11.48 -25.39 -11.14
N GLN A 107 11.84 -25.06 -9.90
CA GLN A 107 11.29 -23.93 -9.15
C GLN A 107 12.00 -22.59 -9.38
N GLN A 108 12.89 -22.48 -10.36
CA GLN A 108 13.66 -21.26 -10.60
C GLN A 108 12.78 -20.04 -10.91
N TYR A 109 11.65 -20.26 -11.61
CA TYR A 109 10.68 -19.19 -11.85
C TYR A 109 10.04 -18.68 -10.53
N SER A 110 9.63 -19.58 -9.63
CA SER A 110 9.08 -19.23 -8.31
C SER A 110 10.12 -18.47 -7.48
N TRP A 111 11.37 -18.90 -7.50
CA TRP A 111 12.49 -18.22 -6.84
C TRP A 111 12.72 -16.81 -7.40
N SER A 112 12.70 -16.64 -8.73
CA SER A 112 12.88 -15.32 -9.36
C SER A 112 11.77 -14.34 -8.99
N SER A 113 10.57 -14.83 -8.73
CA SER A 113 9.46 -14.02 -8.21
C SER A 113 9.64 -13.69 -6.73
N SER A 114 10.01 -14.66 -5.90
CA SER A 114 10.13 -14.52 -4.45
C SER A 114 11.30 -13.63 -4.03
N ILE A 115 12.45 -13.74 -4.69
CA ILE A 115 13.69 -13.05 -4.31
C ILE A 115 13.59 -11.53 -4.38
N PHE A 116 12.66 -11.01 -5.17
CA PHE A 116 12.28 -9.59 -5.19
C PHE A 116 11.93 -9.08 -3.79
N TYR A 117 11.11 -9.84 -3.06
CA TYR A 117 10.66 -9.45 -1.71
C TYR A 117 11.77 -9.52 -0.66
N LEU A 118 12.82 -10.31 -0.92
CA LEU A 118 14.02 -10.29 -0.07
C LEU A 118 14.77 -8.95 -0.22
N GLY A 119 15.02 -8.50 -1.45
CA GLY A 119 15.60 -7.20 -1.72
C GLY A 119 14.76 -6.05 -1.13
N TYR A 120 13.45 -6.15 -1.30
CA TYR A 120 12.48 -5.20 -0.76
C TYR A 120 12.56 -5.12 0.77
N LEU A 121 12.57 -6.25 1.46
CA LEU A 121 12.61 -6.32 2.93
C LEU A 121 13.92 -5.77 3.50
N VAL A 122 15.06 -6.19 2.93
CA VAL A 122 16.38 -5.79 3.39
C VAL A 122 16.60 -4.27 3.23
N TRP A 123 16.15 -3.69 2.12
CA TRP A 123 16.37 -2.28 1.84
C TRP A 123 15.33 -1.35 2.48
N GLN A 124 14.24 -1.87 3.00
CA GLN A 124 13.17 -1.10 3.63
C GLN A 124 13.68 -0.22 4.78
N TYR A 125 14.56 -0.77 5.63
CA TYR A 125 15.10 -0.03 6.76
C TYR A 125 16.11 1.05 6.33
N PRO A 126 17.15 0.78 5.52
CA PRO A 126 18.01 1.81 4.96
C PRO A 126 17.25 2.92 4.22
N SER A 127 16.24 2.54 3.42
CA SER A 127 15.38 3.48 2.72
C SER A 127 14.65 4.42 3.68
N SER A 128 14.15 3.92 4.81
CA SER A 128 13.45 4.73 5.81
C SER A 128 14.36 5.79 6.46
N LEU A 129 15.65 5.47 6.64
CA LEU A 129 16.67 6.42 7.14
C LEU A 129 17.01 7.49 6.08
N LEU A 130 17.12 7.09 4.82
CA LEU A 130 17.38 8.02 3.71
C LEU A 130 16.24 9.01 3.51
N MET A 131 14.98 8.55 3.62
CA MET A 131 13.79 9.42 3.55
C MET A 131 13.74 10.49 4.64
N GLN A 132 14.38 10.26 5.79
CA GLN A 132 14.44 11.26 6.86
C GLN A 132 15.48 12.34 6.60
N LYS A 133 16.55 12.01 5.85
CA LYS A 133 17.70 12.90 5.61
C LYS A 133 17.63 13.62 4.26
N LEU A 134 16.95 13.06 3.27
CA LEU A 134 16.92 13.58 1.92
C LEU A 134 15.58 14.26 1.60
N PRO A 135 15.56 15.23 0.68
CA PRO A 135 14.31 15.80 0.18
C PRO A 135 13.45 14.71 -0.48
N ILE A 136 12.27 14.44 0.09
CA ILE A 136 11.46 13.27 -0.22
C ILE A 136 11.12 13.15 -1.72
N GLY A 137 10.77 14.25 -2.38
CA GLY A 137 10.43 14.24 -3.80
C GLY A 137 11.60 13.87 -4.71
N ARG A 138 12.82 14.38 -4.40
CA ARG A 138 14.03 14.05 -5.16
C ARG A 138 14.46 12.61 -4.93
N TYR A 139 14.48 12.16 -3.68
CA TYR A 139 14.76 10.76 -3.36
C TYR A 139 13.79 9.81 -4.07
N PHE A 140 12.50 10.13 -4.03
CA PHE A 140 11.45 9.35 -4.69
C PHE A 140 11.67 9.25 -6.20
N GLY A 141 11.91 10.39 -6.87
CA GLY A 141 12.17 10.41 -8.31
C GLY A 141 13.39 9.61 -8.72
N VAL A 142 14.51 9.69 -7.94
CA VAL A 142 15.72 8.89 -8.20
C VAL A 142 15.43 7.39 -8.05
N MET A 143 14.71 6.99 -7.00
CA MET A 143 14.38 5.57 -6.78
C MET A 143 13.47 5.03 -7.89
N ILE A 144 12.49 5.80 -8.36
CA ILE A 144 11.63 5.43 -9.50
C ILE A 144 12.46 5.31 -10.79
N PHE A 145 13.40 6.22 -11.02
CA PHE A 145 14.27 6.15 -12.19
C PHE A 145 15.15 4.90 -12.18
N LEU A 146 15.78 4.59 -11.05
CA LEU A 146 16.61 3.38 -10.87
C LEU A 146 15.78 2.10 -10.97
N TRP A 147 14.57 2.10 -10.42
CA TRP A 147 13.62 1.01 -10.60
C TRP A 147 13.28 0.81 -12.08
N GLY A 148 12.93 1.87 -12.82
CA GLY A 148 12.64 1.79 -14.26
C GLY A 148 13.86 1.32 -15.07
N LEU A 149 15.07 1.76 -14.72
CA LEU A 149 16.31 1.29 -15.34
C LEU A 149 16.49 -0.21 -15.09
N THR A 150 16.28 -0.68 -13.86
CA THR A 150 16.39 -2.09 -13.52
C THR A 150 15.32 -2.93 -14.22
N ALA A 151 14.08 -2.43 -14.32
CA ALA A 151 13.04 -3.07 -15.11
C ALA A 151 13.44 -3.18 -16.59
N CYS A 152 14.03 -2.13 -17.18
CA CYS A 152 14.53 -2.16 -18.55
C CYS A 152 15.66 -3.19 -18.74
N THR A 153 16.58 -3.31 -17.77
CA THR A 153 17.69 -4.29 -17.85
C THR A 153 17.22 -5.74 -17.72
N THR A 154 16.02 -5.99 -17.21
CA THR A 154 15.42 -7.35 -17.23
C THR A 154 15.35 -7.92 -18.64
N ALA A 155 15.09 -7.09 -19.66
CA ALA A 155 15.05 -7.52 -21.06
C ALA A 155 16.36 -8.12 -21.58
N PHE A 156 17.48 -7.86 -20.92
CA PHE A 156 18.81 -8.29 -21.31
C PHE A 156 19.37 -9.42 -20.43
N THR A 157 18.59 -9.94 -19.49
CA THR A 157 18.99 -11.11 -18.68
C THR A 157 19.09 -12.35 -19.56
N LYS A 158 20.06 -13.23 -19.24
CA LYS A 158 20.39 -14.39 -20.08
C LYS A 158 20.23 -15.73 -19.36
N ASP A 159 20.14 -15.70 -18.05
CA ASP A 159 20.06 -16.90 -17.21
C ASP A 159 19.34 -16.62 -15.89
N PHE A 160 19.12 -17.66 -15.10
CA PHE A 160 18.48 -17.57 -13.78
C PHE A 160 19.24 -16.62 -12.83
N ALA A 161 20.58 -16.66 -12.81
CA ALA A 161 21.37 -15.88 -11.87
C ALA A 161 21.24 -14.36 -12.14
N THR A 162 21.37 -13.96 -13.41
CA THR A 162 21.22 -12.55 -13.82
C THR A 162 19.79 -12.06 -13.59
N LEU A 163 18.77 -12.91 -13.81
CA LEU A 163 17.39 -12.57 -13.49
C LEU A 163 17.21 -12.35 -11.99
N CYS A 164 17.74 -13.24 -11.14
CA CYS A 164 17.65 -13.09 -9.68
C CYS A 164 18.32 -11.83 -9.16
N VAL A 165 19.54 -11.52 -9.63
CA VAL A 165 20.26 -10.29 -9.25
C VAL A 165 19.44 -9.07 -9.64
N ASN A 166 18.90 -9.06 -10.85
CA ASN A 166 18.03 -7.98 -11.33
C ASN A 166 16.78 -7.82 -10.44
N ARG A 167 16.13 -8.94 -10.06
CA ARG A 167 14.96 -8.94 -9.17
C ARG A 167 15.26 -8.41 -7.77
N VAL A 168 16.44 -8.72 -7.21
CA VAL A 168 16.86 -8.15 -5.92
C VAL A 168 16.99 -6.63 -6.01
N PHE A 169 17.67 -6.09 -7.04
CA PHE A 169 17.79 -4.64 -7.23
C PHE A 169 16.45 -3.97 -7.48
N LEU A 170 15.56 -4.61 -8.23
CA LEU A 170 14.20 -4.14 -8.45
C LEU A 170 13.47 -3.99 -7.10
N GLY A 171 13.54 -5.00 -6.22
CA GLY A 171 12.98 -4.95 -4.88
C GLY A 171 13.59 -3.85 -4.01
N VAL A 172 14.91 -3.66 -4.09
CA VAL A 172 15.64 -2.57 -3.42
C VAL A 172 15.07 -1.21 -3.80
N PHE A 173 14.98 -0.91 -5.09
CA PHE A 173 14.54 0.41 -5.55
C PHE A 173 13.04 0.65 -5.37
N GLU A 174 12.24 -0.41 -5.39
CA GLU A 174 10.78 -0.32 -5.18
C GLU A 174 10.38 -0.23 -3.69
N SER A 175 11.26 -0.60 -2.76
CA SER A 175 10.94 -0.68 -1.33
C SER A 175 10.44 0.64 -0.71
N CYS A 176 10.82 1.79 -1.24
CA CYS A 176 10.43 3.11 -0.75
C CYS A 176 9.01 3.55 -1.19
N MET A 177 8.39 2.87 -2.18
CA MET A 177 7.15 3.33 -2.81
C MET A 177 6.02 3.56 -1.82
N SER A 178 5.55 2.49 -1.15
CA SER A 178 4.43 2.59 -0.22
C SER A 178 4.68 3.51 0.98
N PRO A 179 5.87 3.47 1.62
CA PRO A 179 6.20 4.43 2.68
C PRO A 179 6.16 5.89 2.23
N ILE A 180 6.74 6.22 1.08
CA ILE A 180 6.75 7.60 0.58
C ILE A 180 5.34 8.08 0.28
N LEU A 181 4.51 7.28 -0.39
CA LEU A 181 3.13 7.64 -0.66
C LEU A 181 2.35 7.90 0.62
N THR A 182 2.57 7.09 1.66
CA THR A 182 1.94 7.28 2.98
C THR A 182 2.42 8.56 3.66
N ILE A 183 3.72 8.87 3.57
CA ILE A 183 4.30 10.10 4.11
C ILE A 183 3.73 11.32 3.39
N LEU A 184 3.67 11.30 2.06
CA LEU A 184 3.08 12.38 1.26
C LEU A 184 1.62 12.64 1.66
N ILE A 185 0.82 11.59 1.84
CA ILE A 185 -0.57 11.76 2.33
C ILE A 185 -0.59 12.48 3.68
N SER A 186 0.27 12.09 4.61
CA SER A 186 0.31 12.70 5.95
C SER A 186 0.83 14.14 5.95
N GLN A 187 1.70 14.50 5.00
CA GLN A 187 2.30 15.83 4.88
C GLN A 187 1.39 16.87 4.20
N TYR A 188 0.45 16.43 3.35
CA TYR A 188 -0.33 17.34 2.51
C TYR A 188 -1.82 17.38 2.84
N TRP A 189 -2.39 16.32 3.47
CA TRP A 189 -3.83 16.24 3.75
C TRP A 189 -4.12 16.11 5.24
N THR A 190 -5.27 16.64 5.64
CA THR A 190 -5.77 16.51 7.00
C THR A 190 -6.15 15.07 7.34
N ARG A 191 -6.15 14.70 8.63
CA ARG A 191 -6.50 13.33 9.08
C ARG A 191 -7.83 12.82 8.54
N GLU A 192 -8.81 13.70 8.42
CA GLU A 192 -10.14 13.37 7.89
C GLU A 192 -10.11 13.08 6.39
N GLU A 193 -9.18 13.71 5.67
CA GLU A 193 -9.02 13.60 4.22
C GLU A 193 -8.16 12.42 3.78
N GLN A 194 -7.24 11.96 4.64
CA GLN A 194 -6.26 10.90 4.35
C GLN A 194 -6.88 9.58 3.90
N PRO A 195 -7.95 9.03 4.55
CA PRO A 195 -8.48 7.72 4.18
C PRO A 195 -8.95 7.64 2.73
N LEU A 196 -9.66 8.67 2.25
CA LEU A 196 -10.15 8.71 0.87
C LEU A 196 -8.98 8.73 -0.14
N ARG A 197 -7.95 9.57 0.10
CA ARG A 197 -6.81 9.68 -0.82
C ARG A 197 -5.95 8.42 -0.80
N THR A 198 -5.82 7.79 0.36
CA THR A 198 -5.15 6.48 0.47
C THR A 198 -5.87 5.42 -0.34
N SER A 199 -7.20 5.35 -0.25
CA SER A 199 -7.99 4.40 -1.03
C SER A 199 -7.88 4.66 -2.54
N LEU A 200 -7.84 5.93 -2.96
CA LEU A 200 -7.74 6.29 -4.37
C LEU A 200 -6.42 5.86 -5.01
N TRP A 201 -5.26 6.15 -4.38
CA TRP A 201 -3.99 5.71 -4.96
C TRP A 201 -3.80 4.19 -4.82
N TRP A 202 -4.33 3.56 -3.76
CA TRP A 202 -4.28 2.11 -3.62
C TRP A 202 -5.11 1.38 -4.69
N SER A 203 -6.30 1.89 -5.02
CA SER A 203 -7.14 1.33 -6.08
C SER A 203 -6.51 1.45 -7.48
N ALA A 204 -5.54 2.33 -7.65
CA ALA A 204 -4.77 2.45 -8.89
C ALA A 204 -3.98 1.19 -9.24
N SER A 205 -3.75 0.27 -8.29
CA SER A 205 -3.17 -1.06 -8.54
C SER A 205 -3.97 -1.87 -9.56
N ALA A 206 -5.29 -1.87 -9.44
CA ALA A 206 -6.15 -2.58 -10.39
C ALA A 206 -6.10 -1.96 -11.80
N VAL A 207 -6.02 -0.62 -11.86
CA VAL A 207 -5.83 0.09 -13.13
C VAL A 207 -4.47 -0.26 -13.73
N GLY A 208 -3.41 -0.35 -12.91
CA GLY A 208 -2.07 -0.76 -13.34
C GLY A 208 -2.04 -2.16 -13.93
N ALA A 209 -2.66 -3.13 -13.27
CA ALA A 209 -2.78 -4.49 -13.79
C ALA A 209 -3.57 -4.54 -15.11
N PHE A 210 -4.71 -3.82 -15.18
CA PHE A 210 -5.48 -3.72 -16.43
C PHE A 210 -4.68 -3.09 -17.57
N MET A 211 -3.92 -2.03 -17.30
CA MET A 211 -3.07 -1.39 -18.32
C MET A 211 -1.92 -2.30 -18.76
N ALA A 212 -1.31 -3.06 -17.84
CA ALA A 212 -0.30 -4.06 -18.19
C ALA A 212 -0.86 -5.11 -19.15
N ASP A 213 -2.03 -5.66 -18.84
CA ASP A 213 -2.74 -6.60 -19.71
C ASP A 213 -3.03 -5.97 -21.10
N ALA A 214 -3.55 -4.74 -21.13
CA ALA A 214 -3.92 -4.06 -22.37
C ALA A 214 -2.70 -3.79 -23.26
N ILE A 215 -1.60 -3.31 -22.68
CA ILE A 215 -0.36 -3.05 -23.42
C ILE A 215 0.24 -4.37 -23.93
N THR A 216 0.32 -5.38 -23.08
CA THR A 216 0.85 -6.71 -23.46
C THR A 216 0.00 -7.37 -24.54
N TYR A 217 -1.33 -7.27 -24.47
CA TYR A 217 -2.23 -7.74 -25.52
C TYR A 217 -1.97 -7.03 -26.86
N GLY A 218 -1.76 -5.71 -26.83
CA GLY A 218 -1.41 -4.92 -28.03
C GLY A 218 -0.06 -5.30 -28.61
N LEU A 219 0.95 -5.54 -27.77
CA LEU A 219 2.28 -5.98 -28.18
C LEU A 219 2.26 -7.38 -28.76
N SER A 220 1.55 -8.32 -28.14
CA SER A 220 1.45 -9.73 -28.60
C SER A 220 0.70 -9.93 -29.92
N GLY A 221 -0.02 -8.91 -30.39
CA GLY A 221 -0.76 -8.96 -31.66
C GLY A 221 0.08 -8.67 -32.91
N LYS A 222 1.30 -8.16 -32.72
CA LYS A 222 2.22 -7.89 -33.85
C LYS A 222 2.98 -9.15 -34.21
N ASP A 223 3.22 -9.34 -35.52
CA ASP A 223 4.11 -10.41 -35.98
C ASP A 223 5.56 -10.04 -35.60
N HIS A 224 6.15 -10.83 -34.71
CA HIS A 224 7.52 -10.66 -34.25
C HIS A 224 8.52 -11.56 -34.96
N SER A 225 8.11 -12.28 -36.03
CA SER A 225 8.96 -13.22 -36.76
C SER A 225 10.25 -12.60 -37.32
N GLY A 226 10.26 -11.28 -37.53
CA GLY A 226 11.45 -10.51 -37.90
C GLY A 226 12.04 -9.61 -36.82
N SER A 227 11.51 -9.65 -35.60
CA SER A 227 12.00 -8.81 -34.50
C SER A 227 13.24 -9.41 -33.85
N LYS A 228 14.20 -8.55 -33.49
CA LYS A 228 15.39 -8.91 -32.72
C LYS A 228 15.06 -9.33 -31.28
N TYR A 229 13.92 -8.92 -30.75
CA TYR A 229 13.54 -9.10 -29.36
C TYR A 229 12.25 -9.94 -29.25
N ALA A 230 12.23 -10.88 -28.31
CA ALA A 230 11.05 -11.65 -27.96
C ALA A 230 9.98 -10.75 -27.30
N VAL A 231 8.70 -11.16 -27.33
CA VAL A 231 7.59 -10.39 -26.77
C VAL A 231 7.83 -10.03 -25.30
N TRP A 232 8.34 -10.95 -24.49
CA TRP A 232 8.64 -10.70 -23.08
C TRP A 232 9.71 -9.63 -22.89
N GLN A 233 10.71 -9.55 -23.77
CA GLN A 233 11.74 -8.50 -23.71
C GLN A 233 11.13 -7.14 -24.07
N VAL A 234 10.25 -7.11 -25.07
CA VAL A 234 9.57 -5.87 -25.49
C VAL A 234 8.68 -5.32 -24.36
N ILE A 235 8.02 -6.18 -23.56
CA ILE A 235 7.25 -5.75 -22.39
C ILE A 235 8.13 -4.92 -21.44
N TYR A 236 9.31 -5.41 -21.08
CA TYR A 236 10.23 -4.68 -20.19
C TYR A 236 10.87 -3.46 -20.84
N LEU A 237 11.14 -3.51 -22.16
CA LEU A 237 11.64 -2.37 -22.94
C LEU A 237 10.59 -1.25 -23.10
N VAL A 238 9.30 -1.54 -22.90
CA VAL A 238 8.23 -0.54 -22.86
C VAL A 238 8.02 -0.03 -21.44
N PHE A 239 7.87 -0.92 -20.46
CA PHE A 239 7.58 -0.55 -19.07
C PHE A 239 8.75 0.18 -18.40
N GLY A 240 9.99 -0.27 -18.64
CA GLY A 240 11.19 0.31 -18.05
C GLY A 240 11.37 1.79 -18.40
N PRO A 241 11.49 2.17 -19.69
CA PRO A 241 11.64 3.57 -20.09
C PRO A 241 10.44 4.44 -19.69
N MET A 242 9.21 3.91 -19.72
CA MET A 242 8.03 4.63 -19.26
C MET A 242 8.14 4.97 -17.76
N THR A 243 8.64 4.04 -16.94
CA THR A 243 8.90 4.26 -15.52
C THR A 243 10.09 5.20 -15.29
N MET A 244 11.16 5.10 -16.08
CA MET A 244 12.31 6.03 -16.02
C MET A 244 11.85 7.47 -16.31
N PHE A 245 11.09 7.68 -17.38
CA PHE A 245 10.52 8.99 -17.72
C PHE A 245 9.66 9.51 -16.56
N TRP A 246 8.82 8.65 -15.98
CA TRP A 246 8.00 9.01 -14.85
C TRP A 246 8.83 9.39 -13.60
N GLY A 247 9.94 8.71 -13.37
CA GLY A 247 10.90 9.06 -12.31
C GLY A 247 11.42 10.49 -12.44
N VAL A 248 11.71 10.94 -13.67
CA VAL A 248 12.09 12.34 -13.95
C VAL A 248 10.93 13.30 -13.66
N VAL A 249 9.71 12.95 -14.06
CA VAL A 249 8.50 13.75 -13.76
C VAL A 249 8.31 13.90 -12.24
N VAL A 250 8.42 12.82 -11.48
CA VAL A 250 8.28 12.83 -10.01
C VAL A 250 9.40 13.61 -9.34
N PHE A 251 10.64 13.52 -9.85
CA PHE A 251 11.80 14.23 -9.30
C PHE A 251 11.60 15.75 -9.27
N PHE A 252 10.99 16.32 -10.31
CA PHE A 252 10.67 17.73 -10.40
C PHE A 252 9.26 18.07 -9.92
N GLY A 253 8.32 17.13 -10.04
CA GLY A 253 6.89 17.35 -9.76
C GLY A 253 6.53 17.31 -8.29
N VAL A 254 7.19 16.44 -7.48
CA VAL A 254 6.85 16.28 -6.07
C VAL A 254 7.69 17.22 -5.21
N PRO A 255 7.09 18.23 -4.57
CA PRO A 255 7.81 19.15 -3.70
C PRO A 255 8.19 18.47 -2.38
N ALA A 256 9.27 18.95 -1.75
CA ALA A 256 9.79 18.38 -0.51
C ALA A 256 8.86 18.63 0.70
N SER A 257 8.12 19.74 0.69
CA SER A 257 7.18 20.13 1.74
C SER A 257 6.09 21.04 1.19
N PRO A 258 4.98 21.28 1.91
CA PRO A 258 3.95 22.23 1.52
C PRO A 258 4.50 23.64 1.28
N LEU A 259 5.48 24.08 2.07
CA LEU A 259 6.15 25.38 1.92
C LEU A 259 6.96 25.48 0.63
N ALA A 260 7.54 24.37 0.16
CA ALA A 260 8.33 24.31 -1.07
C ALA A 260 7.48 24.00 -2.31
N ALA A 261 6.15 23.86 -2.18
CA ALA A 261 5.28 23.48 -3.28
C ALA A 261 5.21 24.59 -4.34
N TRP A 262 5.72 24.29 -5.54
CA TRP A 262 5.83 25.22 -6.66
C TRP A 262 4.48 25.67 -7.23
N PHE A 263 3.44 24.88 -7.06
CA PHE A 263 2.09 25.14 -7.57
C PHE A 263 1.22 26.00 -6.63
N PHE A 264 1.72 26.31 -5.41
CA PHE A 264 1.05 27.17 -4.46
C PHE A 264 1.57 28.61 -4.50
N SER A 265 0.66 29.59 -4.37
CA SER A 265 1.02 30.95 -4.03
C SER A 265 1.53 31.03 -2.58
N LYS A 266 2.20 32.13 -2.21
CA LYS A 266 2.72 32.31 -0.84
C LYS A 266 1.62 32.08 0.21
N ARG A 267 0.44 32.73 0.05
CA ARG A 267 -0.69 32.57 0.96
C ARG A 267 -1.22 31.12 1.01
N GLU A 268 -1.27 30.43 -0.14
CA GLU A 268 -1.72 29.04 -0.20
C GLU A 268 -0.73 28.07 0.48
N ARG A 269 0.59 28.36 0.45
CA ARG A 269 1.61 27.61 1.20
C ARG A 269 1.39 27.72 2.69
N ASP A 270 1.13 28.94 3.16
CA ASP A 270 0.87 29.21 4.57
C ASP A 270 -0.40 28.48 5.03
N ILE A 271 -1.49 28.54 4.24
CA ILE A 271 -2.74 27.82 4.52
C ILE A 271 -2.49 26.30 4.53
N ALA A 272 -1.80 25.77 3.51
CA ALA A 272 -1.51 24.33 3.42
C ALA A 272 -0.71 23.84 4.64
N THR A 273 0.24 24.65 5.11
CA THR A 273 1.05 24.33 6.29
C THR A 273 0.20 24.38 7.56
N ASP A 274 -0.61 25.42 7.76
CA ASP A 274 -1.49 25.56 8.92
C ASP A 274 -2.52 24.42 9.02
N ARG A 275 -3.07 23.97 7.86
CA ARG A 275 -3.98 22.83 7.79
C ARG A 275 -3.35 21.54 8.36
N VAL A 276 -2.10 21.29 8.01
CA VAL A 276 -1.40 20.06 8.44
C VAL A 276 -0.90 20.18 9.88
N LEU A 277 -0.46 21.38 10.31
CA LEU A 277 -0.08 21.63 11.71
C LEU A 277 -1.26 21.40 12.68
N LYS A 278 -2.49 21.76 12.29
CA LYS A 278 -3.72 21.48 13.06
C LYS A 278 -3.98 19.96 13.25
N ASN A 279 -3.41 19.12 12.43
CA ASN A 279 -3.50 17.65 12.63
C ASN A 279 -2.77 17.16 13.89
N HIS A 280 -2.00 18.01 14.59
CA HIS A 280 -1.09 17.63 15.67
C HIS A 280 -0.13 16.48 15.31
N THR A 281 0.04 16.20 14.02
CA THR A 281 0.97 15.18 13.52
C THR A 281 2.40 15.72 13.41
N GLY A 282 2.58 17.05 13.48
CA GLY A 282 3.89 17.73 13.52
C GLY A 282 4.63 17.57 14.84
N ILE A 283 3.93 17.25 15.94
CA ILE A 283 4.60 16.82 17.17
C ILE A 283 4.95 15.34 16.97
N LYS A 284 6.03 15.07 16.25
CA LYS A 284 6.71 13.78 16.32
C LYS A 284 6.95 13.54 17.81
N ASN A 285 6.21 12.60 18.38
CA ASN A 285 6.60 12.03 19.66
C ASN A 285 7.88 11.25 19.38
N THR A 286 9.03 11.95 19.46
CA THR A 286 10.36 11.40 19.15
C THR A 286 10.81 10.42 20.22
N GLU A 287 10.09 10.37 21.35
CA GLU A 287 10.36 9.41 22.40
C GLU A 287 9.85 8.02 22.02
N TYR A 288 10.79 7.16 21.71
CA TYR A 288 10.53 5.75 21.50
C TYR A 288 10.26 5.08 22.86
N LYS A 289 9.00 4.63 23.08
CA LYS A 289 8.57 4.05 24.35
C LYS A 289 8.66 2.53 24.31
N TRP A 290 9.74 1.97 24.84
CA TRP A 290 9.95 0.52 24.91
C TRP A 290 8.81 -0.25 25.59
N ASN A 291 8.15 0.36 26.57
CA ASN A 291 6.98 -0.21 27.22
C ASN A 291 5.84 -0.47 26.23
N GLN A 292 5.62 0.44 25.26
CA GLN A 292 4.61 0.25 24.22
C GLN A 292 4.99 -0.84 23.22
N VAL A 293 6.29 -1.05 22.96
CA VAL A 293 6.76 -2.19 22.14
C VAL A 293 6.46 -3.49 22.84
N ARG A 294 6.82 -3.60 24.15
CA ARG A 294 6.50 -4.78 24.96
C ARG A 294 5.01 -5.05 25.03
N GLU A 295 4.19 -4.02 25.24
CA GLU A 295 2.74 -4.11 25.23
C GLU A 295 2.22 -4.61 23.86
N CYS A 296 2.75 -4.12 22.73
CA CYS A 296 2.42 -4.57 21.39
C CYS A 296 2.72 -6.07 21.20
N LEU A 297 3.89 -6.52 21.67
CA LEU A 297 4.31 -7.92 21.54
C LEU A 297 3.52 -8.87 22.45
N MET A 298 2.96 -8.37 23.54
CA MET A 298 2.11 -9.15 24.47
C MET A 298 0.62 -9.12 24.08
N ASP A 299 0.21 -8.15 23.25
CA ASP A 299 -1.17 -8.02 22.76
C ASP A 299 -1.41 -9.01 21.59
N PRO A 300 -2.43 -9.88 21.66
CA PRO A 300 -2.70 -10.82 20.58
C PRO A 300 -3.19 -10.16 19.28
N GLN A 301 -3.81 -8.99 19.34
CA GLN A 301 -4.41 -8.34 18.17
C GLN A 301 -3.40 -7.99 17.07
N PRO A 302 -2.21 -7.39 17.35
CA PRO A 302 -1.17 -7.17 16.35
C PRO A 302 -0.67 -8.46 15.70
N TRP A 303 -0.55 -9.56 16.45
CA TRP A 303 -0.13 -10.85 15.91
C TRP A 303 -1.17 -11.45 14.97
N ILE A 304 -2.46 -11.39 15.35
CA ILE A 304 -3.56 -11.85 14.50
C ILE A 304 -3.55 -11.07 13.18
N LEU A 305 -3.40 -9.74 13.23
CA LEU A 305 -3.32 -8.90 12.01
C LEU A 305 -2.07 -9.20 11.17
N ALA A 306 -0.93 -9.47 11.79
CA ALA A 306 0.30 -9.83 11.09
C ALA A 306 0.19 -11.21 10.40
N ILE A 307 -0.37 -12.21 11.10
CA ILE A 307 -0.62 -13.55 10.53
C ILE A 307 -1.67 -13.46 9.43
N HIS A 308 -2.73 -12.68 9.62
CA HIS A 308 -3.74 -12.42 8.59
C HIS A 308 -3.08 -11.80 7.34
N ALA A 309 -2.20 -10.80 7.50
CA ALA A 309 -1.45 -10.20 6.40
C ALA A 309 -0.55 -11.22 5.69
N PHE A 310 0.11 -12.10 6.43
CA PHE A 310 0.92 -13.18 5.86
C PHE A 310 0.08 -14.13 5.00
N LEU A 311 -1.03 -14.64 5.52
CA LEU A 311 -1.92 -15.58 4.81
C LEU A 311 -2.55 -14.92 3.57
N GLN A 312 -2.97 -13.68 3.70
CA GLN A 312 -3.51 -12.88 2.60
C GLN A 312 -2.50 -12.67 1.48
N CYS A 313 -1.26 -12.34 1.85
CA CYS A 313 -0.19 -12.08 0.89
C CYS A 313 0.44 -13.34 0.32
N LEU A 314 0.30 -14.48 0.99
CA LEU A 314 0.62 -15.79 0.42
C LEU A 314 -0.24 -16.06 -0.83
N GLN A 315 -1.53 -15.80 -0.75
CA GLN A 315 -2.44 -15.89 -1.89
C GLN A 315 -2.11 -14.84 -2.96
N GLY A 316 -1.92 -13.58 -2.53
CA GLY A 316 -1.63 -12.47 -3.42
C GLY A 316 -0.34 -12.66 -4.22
N GLY A 317 0.74 -13.12 -3.58
CA GLY A 317 2.02 -13.40 -4.23
C GLY A 317 1.93 -14.52 -5.27
N GLY A 318 1.20 -15.58 -4.93
CA GLY A 318 0.90 -16.67 -5.87
C GLY A 318 0.13 -16.18 -7.09
N LEU A 319 -0.97 -15.47 -6.89
CA LEU A 319 -1.78 -14.93 -7.98
C LEU A 319 -1.02 -13.90 -8.83
N THR A 320 -0.28 -12.98 -8.23
CA THR A 320 0.48 -11.97 -8.97
C THR A 320 1.50 -12.60 -9.91
N SER A 321 2.15 -13.68 -9.47
CA SER A 321 3.22 -14.34 -10.24
C SER A 321 2.73 -15.39 -11.21
N PHE A 322 1.64 -16.09 -10.89
CA PHE A 322 1.19 -17.27 -11.63
C PHE A 322 -0.17 -17.13 -12.30
N SER A 323 -0.86 -15.98 -12.19
CA SER A 323 -2.19 -15.80 -12.78
C SER A 323 -2.25 -16.14 -14.27
N LYS A 324 -1.27 -15.71 -15.05
CA LYS A 324 -1.23 -15.98 -16.49
C LYS A 324 -0.87 -17.44 -16.80
N ILE A 325 -0.02 -18.05 -15.99
CA ILE A 325 0.32 -19.49 -16.09
C ILE A 325 -0.93 -20.33 -15.80
N VAL A 326 -1.72 -19.98 -14.79
CA VAL A 326 -2.99 -20.65 -14.49
C VAL A 326 -3.97 -20.50 -15.66
N LEU A 327 -4.11 -19.31 -16.24
CA LEU A 327 -4.98 -19.08 -17.40
C LEU A 327 -4.54 -19.90 -18.63
N THR A 328 -3.23 -20.05 -18.86
CA THR A 328 -2.72 -20.80 -20.02
C THR A 328 -2.67 -22.30 -19.76
N GLN A 329 -2.03 -22.75 -18.69
CA GLN A 329 -1.79 -24.17 -18.44
C GLN A 329 -2.98 -24.88 -17.79
N THR A 330 -3.63 -24.23 -16.80
CA THR A 330 -4.73 -24.85 -16.06
C THR A 330 -6.08 -24.68 -16.77
N LEU A 331 -6.33 -23.52 -17.37
CA LEU A 331 -7.59 -23.22 -18.06
C LEU A 331 -7.52 -23.42 -19.58
N GLY A 332 -6.32 -23.61 -20.17
CA GLY A 332 -6.13 -23.98 -21.58
C GLY A 332 -6.25 -22.82 -22.59
N TYR A 333 -6.14 -21.56 -22.16
CA TYR A 333 -6.15 -20.41 -23.06
C TYR A 333 -4.78 -20.19 -23.73
N SER A 334 -4.78 -19.70 -24.97
CA SER A 334 -3.52 -19.23 -25.60
C SER A 334 -2.96 -18.01 -24.82
N SER A 335 -1.65 -17.76 -24.95
CA SER A 335 -1.00 -16.64 -24.24
C SER A 335 -1.71 -15.30 -24.47
N ARG A 336 -2.08 -15.01 -25.72
CA ARG A 336 -2.83 -13.80 -26.07
C ARG A 336 -4.24 -13.77 -25.47
N GLN A 337 -4.95 -14.91 -25.47
CA GLN A 337 -6.26 -15.02 -24.83
C GLN A 337 -6.15 -14.87 -23.31
N ALA A 338 -5.13 -15.46 -22.68
CA ALA A 338 -4.89 -15.36 -21.25
C ALA A 338 -4.67 -13.89 -20.80
N THR A 339 -3.95 -13.10 -21.61
CA THR A 339 -3.80 -11.67 -21.36
C THR A 339 -5.16 -10.94 -21.43
N LEU A 340 -5.96 -11.20 -22.47
CA LEU A 340 -7.30 -10.62 -22.61
C LEU A 340 -8.23 -11.03 -21.45
N MET A 341 -8.22 -12.33 -21.07
CA MET A 341 -9.05 -12.85 -19.98
C MET A 341 -8.58 -12.41 -18.58
N GLY A 342 -7.40 -11.82 -18.45
CA GLY A 342 -6.93 -11.18 -17.23
C GLY A 342 -7.64 -9.86 -16.94
N MET A 343 -8.02 -9.07 -17.95
CA MET A 343 -8.63 -7.75 -17.77
C MET A 343 -9.90 -7.74 -16.91
N PRO A 344 -10.89 -8.66 -17.09
CA PRO A 344 -12.06 -8.72 -16.22
C PRO A 344 -11.71 -8.99 -14.75
N SER A 345 -10.68 -9.79 -14.48
CA SER A 345 -10.21 -10.04 -13.10
C SER A 345 -9.81 -8.74 -12.40
N ASN A 346 -9.07 -7.88 -13.10
CA ASN A 346 -8.61 -6.60 -12.57
C ASN A 346 -9.77 -5.62 -12.37
N THR A 347 -10.80 -5.69 -13.22
CA THR A 347 -12.04 -4.91 -13.05
C THR A 347 -12.81 -5.37 -11.81
N ILE A 348 -12.93 -6.68 -11.58
CA ILE A 348 -13.56 -7.24 -10.37
C ILE A 348 -12.80 -6.83 -9.11
N HIS A 349 -11.47 -6.88 -9.14
CA HIS A 349 -10.61 -6.37 -8.07
C HIS A 349 -10.98 -4.90 -7.73
N LEU A 350 -10.99 -4.00 -8.73
CA LEU A 350 -11.31 -2.60 -8.52
C LEU A 350 -12.70 -2.40 -7.91
N VAL A 351 -13.71 -3.01 -8.52
CA VAL A 351 -15.10 -2.88 -8.09
C VAL A 351 -15.30 -3.42 -6.66
N SER A 352 -14.71 -4.58 -6.34
CA SER A 352 -14.85 -5.20 -5.03
C SER A 352 -14.24 -4.36 -3.91
N VAL A 353 -13.04 -3.79 -4.12
CA VAL A 353 -12.36 -2.93 -3.14
C VAL A 353 -13.14 -1.64 -2.90
N VAL A 354 -13.60 -0.98 -3.97
CA VAL A 354 -14.38 0.26 -3.86
C VAL A 354 -15.72 0.00 -3.17
N PHE A 355 -16.42 -1.08 -3.57
CA PHE A 355 -17.69 -1.46 -2.97
C PHE A 355 -17.54 -1.78 -1.47
N ALA A 356 -16.54 -2.58 -1.09
CA ALA A 356 -16.29 -2.92 0.31
C ALA A 356 -15.96 -1.68 1.17
N GLY A 357 -15.14 -0.76 0.63
CA GLY A 357 -14.83 0.51 1.29
C GLY A 357 -16.06 1.37 1.51
N TRP A 358 -16.89 1.52 0.47
CA TRP A 358 -18.16 2.25 0.56
C TRP A 358 -19.10 1.59 1.58
N PHE A 359 -19.27 0.27 1.53
CA PHE A 359 -20.14 -0.48 2.43
C PHE A 359 -19.74 -0.31 3.90
N CYS A 360 -18.45 -0.49 4.20
CA CYS A 360 -17.92 -0.33 5.58
C CYS A 360 -17.97 1.12 6.07
N THR A 361 -17.99 2.10 5.18
CA THR A 361 -18.19 3.52 5.54
C THR A 361 -19.65 3.80 5.85
N ARG A 362 -20.58 3.20 5.09
CA ARG A 362 -22.03 3.39 5.26
C ARG A 362 -22.56 2.64 6.48
N PHE A 363 -22.06 1.45 6.78
CA PHE A 363 -22.49 0.60 7.90
C PHE A 363 -21.33 0.45 8.89
N LYS A 364 -21.52 0.98 10.10
CA LYS A 364 -20.48 0.93 11.16
C LYS A 364 -20.30 -0.51 11.69
N ASN A 365 -19.10 -0.85 12.10
CA ASN A 365 -18.72 -2.14 12.71
C ASN A 365 -18.97 -3.37 11.82
N THR A 366 -18.91 -3.22 10.49
CA THR A 366 -19.15 -4.32 9.54
C THR A 366 -17.86 -4.89 8.93
N ARG A 367 -16.68 -4.38 9.30
CA ARG A 367 -15.41 -4.74 8.65
C ARG A 367 -15.14 -6.25 8.68
N CYS A 368 -15.19 -6.89 9.86
CA CYS A 368 -14.96 -8.33 9.98
C CYS A 368 -16.00 -9.15 9.19
N TYR A 369 -17.27 -8.75 9.22
CA TYR A 369 -18.32 -9.43 8.44
C TYR A 369 -18.06 -9.38 6.93
N VAL A 370 -17.60 -8.22 6.43
CA VAL A 370 -17.25 -8.06 5.01
C VAL A 370 -16.01 -8.90 4.66
N MET A 371 -15.00 -8.94 5.54
CA MET A 371 -13.81 -9.77 5.37
C MET A 371 -14.18 -11.26 5.30
N ILE A 372 -14.98 -11.76 6.24
CA ILE A 372 -15.46 -13.14 6.27
C ILE A 372 -16.26 -13.45 5.00
N ALA A 373 -17.23 -12.59 4.64
CA ALA A 373 -18.06 -12.81 3.46
C ALA A 373 -17.23 -12.87 2.16
N THR A 374 -16.28 -11.95 2.00
CA THR A 374 -15.38 -11.94 0.84
C THR A 374 -14.47 -13.16 0.82
N ASN A 375 -13.92 -13.59 1.96
CA ASN A 375 -13.10 -14.80 2.04
C ASN A 375 -13.90 -16.07 1.77
N VAL A 376 -15.16 -16.17 2.19
CA VAL A 376 -16.05 -17.29 1.82
C VAL A 376 -16.26 -17.34 0.30
N ILE A 377 -16.49 -16.20 -0.34
CA ILE A 377 -16.62 -16.11 -1.81
C ILE A 377 -15.33 -16.56 -2.50
N VAL A 378 -14.17 -16.13 -2.01
CA VAL A 378 -12.85 -16.52 -2.52
C VAL A 378 -12.60 -18.03 -2.34
N LEU A 379 -12.99 -18.59 -1.18
CA LEU A 379 -12.89 -20.02 -0.91
C LEU A 379 -13.70 -20.85 -1.92
N ILE A 380 -14.95 -20.44 -2.15
CA ILE A 380 -15.82 -21.07 -3.15
C ILE A 380 -15.16 -21.01 -4.54
N GLY A 381 -14.65 -19.83 -4.94
CA GLY A 381 -13.96 -19.67 -6.22
C GLY A 381 -12.74 -20.58 -6.36
N ALA A 382 -11.90 -20.66 -5.33
CA ALA A 382 -10.70 -21.50 -5.34
C ALA A 382 -11.03 -22.99 -5.44
N VAL A 383 -12.00 -23.48 -4.66
CA VAL A 383 -12.47 -24.86 -4.69
C VAL A 383 -13.07 -25.23 -6.06
N LEU A 384 -13.81 -24.32 -6.66
CA LEU A 384 -14.42 -24.54 -7.98
C LEU A 384 -13.37 -24.57 -9.11
N VAL A 385 -12.33 -23.74 -9.07
CA VAL A 385 -11.24 -23.78 -10.07
C VAL A 385 -10.54 -25.13 -10.05
N ASP A 386 -10.29 -25.69 -8.86
CA ASP A 386 -9.58 -26.96 -8.69
C ASP A 386 -10.44 -28.17 -9.08
N ASN A 387 -11.72 -28.20 -8.67
CA ASN A 387 -12.58 -29.39 -8.77
C ASN A 387 -13.47 -29.46 -10.03
N LEU A 388 -13.68 -28.35 -10.74
CA LEU A 388 -14.49 -28.37 -11.94
C LEU A 388 -13.79 -29.16 -13.07
N PRO A 389 -14.53 -29.96 -13.85
CA PRO A 389 -13.97 -30.70 -14.99
C PRO A 389 -13.26 -29.77 -15.98
N GLN A 390 -12.16 -30.25 -16.58
CA GLN A 390 -11.40 -29.46 -17.57
C GLN A 390 -12.25 -29.04 -18.78
N SER A 391 -13.28 -29.83 -19.13
CA SER A 391 -14.23 -29.50 -20.20
C SER A 391 -15.08 -28.25 -19.89
N ASN A 392 -15.23 -27.87 -18.62
CA ASN A 392 -16.06 -26.72 -18.24
C ASN A 392 -15.20 -25.43 -18.16
N HIS A 393 -14.63 -25.02 -19.30
CA HIS A 393 -13.79 -23.82 -19.38
C HIS A 393 -14.47 -22.55 -18.86
N LYS A 394 -15.75 -22.35 -19.15
CA LYS A 394 -16.50 -21.16 -18.72
C LYS A 394 -16.71 -21.11 -17.20
N GLY A 395 -17.05 -22.24 -16.58
CA GLY A 395 -17.23 -22.36 -15.14
C GLY A 395 -15.92 -22.12 -14.39
N ARG A 396 -14.81 -22.70 -14.86
CA ARG A 396 -13.48 -22.51 -14.28
C ARG A 396 -12.99 -21.06 -14.41
N LEU A 397 -13.24 -20.40 -15.56
CA LEU A 397 -12.90 -19.01 -15.77
C LEU A 397 -13.73 -18.08 -14.84
N ALA A 398 -15.02 -18.32 -14.72
CA ALA A 398 -15.87 -17.54 -13.78
C ALA A 398 -15.39 -17.70 -12.32
N SER A 399 -15.02 -18.93 -11.94
CA SER A 399 -14.45 -19.22 -10.61
C SER A 399 -13.11 -18.52 -10.39
N PHE A 400 -12.25 -18.46 -11.41
CA PHE A 400 -11.01 -17.70 -11.37
C PHE A 400 -11.26 -16.20 -11.16
N TYR A 401 -12.26 -15.64 -11.79
CA TYR A 401 -12.63 -14.24 -11.60
C TYR A 401 -13.09 -13.93 -10.17
N ILE A 402 -13.84 -14.84 -9.57
CA ILE A 402 -14.34 -14.71 -8.19
C ILE A 402 -13.17 -14.64 -7.18
N ILE A 403 -12.07 -15.32 -7.44
CA ILE A 403 -10.88 -15.30 -6.56
C ILE A 403 -10.31 -13.88 -6.42
N TYR A 404 -10.45 -13.00 -7.41
CA TYR A 404 -9.89 -11.63 -7.37
C TYR A 404 -10.59 -10.69 -6.38
N VAL A 405 -11.64 -11.13 -5.71
CA VAL A 405 -12.22 -10.45 -4.54
C VAL A 405 -11.30 -10.53 -3.31
N ASN A 406 -10.29 -11.40 -3.33
CA ASN A 406 -9.34 -11.65 -2.23
C ASN A 406 -8.57 -10.42 -1.74
N THR A 407 -8.53 -9.34 -2.50
CA THR A 407 -7.79 -8.11 -2.11
C THR A 407 -8.51 -7.27 -1.06
N VAL A 408 -9.82 -7.46 -0.88
CA VAL A 408 -10.66 -6.71 0.06
C VAL A 408 -10.21 -6.88 1.52
N PRO A 409 -9.96 -8.10 2.05
CA PRO A 409 -9.59 -8.30 3.45
C PRO A 409 -8.30 -7.59 3.86
N PHE A 410 -7.32 -7.47 2.96
CA PHE A 410 -6.07 -6.78 3.27
C PHE A 410 -6.28 -5.29 3.55
N GLY A 411 -7.04 -4.61 2.71
CA GLY A 411 -7.36 -3.19 2.90
C GLY A 411 -8.14 -2.92 4.19
N LEU A 412 -9.10 -3.80 4.51
CA LEU A 412 -9.86 -3.70 5.75
C LEU A 412 -9.00 -4.02 6.99
N GLY A 413 -8.08 -4.99 6.92
CA GLY A 413 -7.10 -5.29 7.96
C GLY A 413 -6.18 -4.11 8.27
N MET A 414 -5.68 -3.42 7.26
CA MET A 414 -4.92 -2.17 7.41
C MET A 414 -5.75 -1.08 8.11
N SER A 415 -7.04 -0.97 7.76
CA SER A 415 -7.96 -0.05 8.41
C SER A 415 -8.20 -0.41 9.89
N MET A 416 -8.28 -1.69 10.23
CA MET A 416 -8.39 -2.16 11.62
C MET A 416 -7.14 -1.84 12.43
N LEU A 417 -5.95 -2.06 11.89
CA LEU A 417 -4.68 -1.69 12.53
C LEU A 417 -4.67 -0.19 12.86
N SER A 418 -5.11 0.64 11.92
CA SER A 418 -5.11 2.09 12.10
C SER A 418 -6.12 2.58 13.15
N SER A 419 -7.27 1.90 13.32
CA SER A 419 -8.36 2.33 14.19
C SER A 419 -8.34 1.68 15.58
N ASN A 420 -7.83 0.45 15.70
CA ASN A 420 -7.95 -0.33 16.94
C ASN A 420 -6.70 -0.27 17.83
N ILE A 421 -5.55 0.11 17.26
CA ILE A 421 -4.30 0.18 18.01
C ILE A 421 -4.02 1.61 18.42
N ALA A 422 -4.05 1.89 19.72
CA ALA A 422 -3.72 3.18 20.32
C ALA A 422 -2.22 3.24 20.72
N GLY A 423 -1.67 4.44 20.78
CA GLY A 423 -0.26 4.67 21.10
C GLY A 423 0.64 4.72 19.87
N PHE A 424 1.48 5.77 19.78
CA PHE A 424 2.32 5.99 18.59
C PHE A 424 3.32 4.86 18.35
N THR A 425 4.11 4.51 19.38
CA THR A 425 5.12 3.43 19.27
C THR A 425 4.46 2.06 19.11
N LYS A 426 3.35 1.77 19.81
CA LYS A 426 2.59 0.52 19.68
C LYS A 426 2.07 0.35 18.26
N LYS A 427 1.45 1.39 17.69
CA LYS A 427 0.92 1.36 16.32
C LYS A 427 2.03 1.22 15.27
N SER A 428 3.16 1.90 15.46
CA SER A 428 4.32 1.77 14.58
C SER A 428 4.88 0.34 14.60
N THR A 429 5.03 -0.26 15.78
CA THR A 429 5.48 -1.65 15.95
C THR A 429 4.53 -2.63 15.27
N ALA A 430 3.22 -2.49 15.50
CA ALA A 430 2.21 -3.33 14.86
C ALA A 430 2.21 -3.19 13.32
N SER A 431 2.45 -1.98 12.80
CA SER A 431 2.61 -1.75 11.36
C SER A 431 3.83 -2.48 10.80
N VAL A 432 4.95 -2.49 11.52
CA VAL A 432 6.14 -3.26 11.13
C VAL A 432 5.85 -4.76 11.13
N MET A 433 5.16 -5.29 12.16
CA MET A 433 4.79 -6.71 12.21
C MET A 433 3.89 -7.09 11.03
N MET A 434 2.90 -6.28 10.70
CA MET A 434 2.02 -6.51 9.55
C MET A 434 2.79 -6.44 8.23
N PHE A 435 3.75 -5.53 8.10
CA PHE A 435 4.62 -5.41 6.93
C PHE A 435 5.55 -6.62 6.77
N LEU A 436 6.10 -7.15 7.85
CA LEU A 436 6.85 -8.40 7.83
C LEU A 436 5.97 -9.56 7.35
N GLY A 437 4.74 -9.66 7.86
CA GLY A 437 3.75 -10.63 7.38
C GLY A 437 3.50 -10.49 5.88
N TYR A 438 3.32 -9.27 5.39
CA TYR A 438 3.17 -8.97 3.96
C TYR A 438 4.35 -9.51 3.13
N CYS A 439 5.59 -9.15 3.49
CA CYS A 439 6.77 -9.57 2.73
C CYS A 439 6.97 -11.08 2.74
N LEU A 440 6.81 -11.72 3.91
CA LEU A 440 6.94 -13.16 4.04
C LEU A 440 5.86 -13.91 3.25
N GLY A 441 4.62 -13.42 3.27
CA GLY A 441 3.53 -13.99 2.48
C GLY A 441 3.79 -13.91 0.99
N GLN A 442 4.18 -12.74 0.51
CA GLN A 442 4.51 -12.50 -0.89
C GLN A 442 5.73 -13.33 -1.35
N PHE A 443 6.72 -13.53 -0.47
CA PHE A 443 7.87 -14.38 -0.74
C PHE A 443 7.49 -15.86 -0.84
N THR A 444 6.62 -16.31 0.06
CA THR A 444 6.25 -17.74 0.18
C THR A 444 5.22 -18.16 -0.85
N GLY A 445 4.30 -17.26 -1.26
CA GLY A 445 3.19 -17.56 -2.16
C GLY A 445 3.59 -18.25 -3.46
N PRO A 446 4.56 -17.73 -4.23
CA PRO A 446 5.02 -18.37 -5.46
C PRO A 446 5.60 -19.77 -5.27
N GLN A 447 6.11 -20.12 -4.08
CA GLN A 447 6.74 -21.42 -3.81
C GLN A 447 5.72 -22.56 -3.73
N PHE A 448 4.44 -22.28 -3.53
CA PHE A 448 3.38 -23.28 -3.57
C PHE A 448 3.04 -23.76 -4.99
N PHE A 449 3.43 -23.00 -6.02
CA PHE A 449 3.25 -23.39 -7.42
C PHE A 449 4.40 -24.31 -7.85
N ILE A 450 4.25 -25.61 -7.58
CA ILE A 450 5.27 -26.61 -7.85
C ILE A 450 5.23 -27.01 -9.32
N THR A 451 6.35 -26.85 -10.02
CA THR A 451 6.42 -27.01 -11.49
C THR A 451 6.02 -28.41 -11.97
N HIS A 452 6.35 -29.48 -11.22
CA HIS A 452 6.00 -30.86 -11.63
C HIS A 452 4.51 -31.18 -11.44
N GLU A 453 3.75 -30.33 -10.74
CA GLU A 453 2.29 -30.45 -10.61
C GLU A 453 1.54 -29.80 -11.79
N ALA A 454 2.23 -29.09 -12.68
CA ALA A 454 1.59 -28.54 -13.87
C ALA A 454 0.85 -29.59 -14.67
N PRO A 455 -0.33 -29.32 -15.20
CA PRO A 455 -1.03 -28.04 -15.25
C PRO A 455 -2.00 -27.81 -14.09
N GLN A 456 -2.11 -28.72 -13.12
CA GLN A 456 -3.15 -28.66 -12.08
C GLN A 456 -2.74 -27.84 -10.85
N PHE A 457 -1.44 -27.77 -10.50
CA PHE A 457 -0.91 -27.04 -9.34
C PHE A 457 -1.67 -27.31 -8.04
N GLN A 458 -1.91 -28.59 -7.73
CA GLN A 458 -2.74 -29.02 -6.59
C GLN A 458 -2.24 -28.46 -5.26
N THR A 459 -0.92 -28.44 -5.03
CA THR A 459 -0.34 -27.88 -3.80
C THR A 459 -0.63 -26.38 -3.67
N ALA A 460 -0.59 -25.62 -4.76
CA ALA A 460 -0.93 -24.21 -4.76
C ALA A 460 -2.39 -23.98 -4.38
N PHE A 461 -3.33 -24.70 -4.99
CA PHE A 461 -4.75 -24.56 -4.64
C PHE A 461 -5.05 -25.04 -3.22
N LYS A 462 -4.45 -26.16 -2.76
CA LYS A 462 -4.56 -26.63 -1.37
C LYS A 462 -4.02 -25.57 -0.38
N GLY A 463 -2.87 -24.99 -0.65
CA GLY A 463 -2.32 -23.88 0.14
C GLY A 463 -3.23 -22.67 0.14
N PHE A 464 -3.85 -22.37 -1.02
CA PHE A 464 -4.75 -21.24 -1.18
C PHE A 464 -6.00 -21.38 -0.30
N TYR A 465 -6.77 -22.46 -0.42
CA TYR A 465 -7.99 -22.59 0.38
C TYR A 465 -7.71 -22.90 1.86
N SER A 466 -6.57 -23.51 2.20
CA SER A 466 -6.15 -23.64 3.60
C SER A 466 -5.87 -22.28 4.23
N SER A 467 -5.17 -21.38 3.51
CA SER A 467 -4.90 -20.04 3.99
C SER A 467 -6.17 -19.19 4.12
N VAL A 468 -7.10 -19.29 3.15
CA VAL A 468 -8.40 -18.60 3.24
C VAL A 468 -9.21 -19.09 4.43
N SER A 469 -9.26 -20.41 4.67
CA SER A 469 -9.97 -21.00 5.81
C SER A 469 -9.37 -20.54 7.15
N ALA A 470 -8.03 -20.48 7.24
CA ALA A 470 -7.34 -19.96 8.42
C ALA A 470 -7.64 -18.47 8.64
N MET A 471 -7.71 -17.67 7.56
CA MET A 471 -8.09 -16.26 7.66
C MET A 471 -9.50 -16.08 8.19
N ILE A 472 -10.47 -16.83 7.70
CA ILE A 472 -11.84 -16.80 8.21
C ILE A 472 -11.86 -17.10 9.72
N GLY A 473 -11.08 -18.08 10.18
CA GLY A 473 -10.92 -18.36 11.60
C GLY A 473 -10.35 -17.19 12.41
N LEU A 474 -9.31 -16.52 11.90
CA LEU A 474 -8.73 -15.34 12.54
C LEU A 474 -9.71 -14.15 12.57
N GLU A 475 -10.48 -13.97 11.49
CA GLU A 475 -11.48 -12.90 11.38
C GLU A 475 -12.68 -13.10 12.33
N ILE A 476 -13.05 -14.36 12.61
CA ILE A 476 -14.04 -14.70 13.64
C ILE A 476 -13.51 -14.37 15.05
N ILE A 477 -12.21 -14.59 15.29
CA ILE A 477 -11.59 -14.24 16.59
C ILE A 477 -11.52 -12.71 16.76
N LEU A 478 -11.40 -11.94 15.66
CA LEU A 478 -11.36 -10.48 15.69
C LEU A 478 -12.75 -9.83 15.81
N LEU A 479 -13.83 -10.58 15.62
CA LEU A 479 -15.22 -10.13 15.65
C LEU A 479 -15.72 -9.91 17.08
#